data_9295968f9df6ddc4c1a06c75f1a99f99
#
_entry.id   9295968f9df6ddc4c1a06c75f1a99f99
#
_cell.length_a   1.000
_cell.length_b   1.000
_cell.length_c   1.000
_cell.angle_alpha   90.00
_cell.angle_beta   90.00
_cell.angle_gamma   90.00
#
_symmetry.space_group_name_H-M   'P 1'
#
loop_
_entity.id
_entity.type
_entity.pdbx_description
1 polymer ?
#
loop_
_entity_poly.entity_id
_entity_poly.type
_entity_poly.pdbx_seq_one_letter_code
_entity_poly.pdbx_strand_id
1 'polypeptide(L)'
;SLCGVVGLKPTYGLVSRYGLVAFASSLDQIGPITKDVRDSAMLLSLIAGHDEKDTTSEEIEKKDYTKALKNDVKGLKIGVPKEFFGEGINEEVKKELTKAIETYKELGAEIEEFSLDVAKYALATYYIIACAEASSNLGRFDGIRYGYRTPEYSNLKEIYKKSRSEGFGPEVKRRIILGTYVLSSGYYDAYYKKAQQVRTLVSNEFSKAFEKYD
;
A
#
# COMPACT_ATOMS: atom_id res chain seq x y z
N SER A 1 6.96 -11.76 -4.10
CA SER A 1 8.26 -12.27 -4.57
C SER A 1 9.10 -12.84 -3.45
N LEU A 2 9.29 -12.15 -2.31
CA LEU A 2 10.11 -12.64 -1.17
C LEU A 2 9.67 -14.02 -0.64
N CYS A 3 8.40 -14.38 -0.76
CA CYS A 3 7.86 -15.68 -0.34
C CYS A 3 7.63 -16.65 -1.51
N GLY A 4 8.08 -16.33 -2.72
CA GLY A 4 7.88 -17.17 -3.91
C GLY A 4 6.41 -17.33 -4.33
N VAL A 5 5.58 -16.32 -4.08
CA VAL A 5 4.14 -16.31 -4.40
C VAL A 5 3.76 -15.08 -5.21
N VAL A 6 2.62 -15.15 -5.88
CA VAL A 6 2.01 -14.00 -6.58
C VAL A 6 1.19 -13.20 -5.59
N GLY A 7 1.53 -11.94 -5.40
CA GLY A 7 0.77 -11.00 -4.59
C GLY A 7 0.25 -9.84 -5.45
N LEU A 8 -1.04 -9.58 -5.39
CA LEU A 8 -1.67 -8.48 -6.10
C LEU A 8 -2.13 -7.41 -5.10
N LYS A 9 -1.71 -6.17 -5.33
CA LYS A 9 -2.27 -5.00 -4.67
C LYS A 9 -3.33 -4.36 -5.59
N PRO A 10 -4.62 -4.55 -5.32
CA PRO A 10 -5.69 -3.94 -6.12
C PRO A 10 -5.72 -2.42 -5.98
N THR A 11 -6.52 -1.77 -6.81
CA THR A 11 -6.86 -0.35 -6.66
C THR A 11 -7.55 -0.12 -5.31
N TYR A 12 -7.20 0.99 -4.64
CA TYR A 12 -7.82 1.38 -3.37
C TYR A 12 -9.35 1.45 -3.52
N GLY A 13 -10.06 0.90 -2.54
CA GLY A 13 -11.52 0.83 -2.57
C GLY A 13 -12.12 -0.32 -3.39
N LEU A 14 -11.32 -1.05 -4.17
CA LEU A 14 -11.80 -2.17 -4.97
C LEU A 14 -12.24 -3.38 -4.13
N VAL A 15 -11.61 -3.60 -2.99
CA VAL A 15 -11.92 -4.67 -2.03
C VAL A 15 -12.27 -4.03 -0.70
N SER A 16 -13.38 -4.46 -0.09
CA SER A 16 -13.83 -3.98 1.21
C SER A 16 -12.78 -4.23 2.29
N ARG A 17 -12.62 -3.27 3.19
CA ARG A 17 -11.78 -3.35 4.39
C ARG A 17 -12.57 -3.57 5.66
N TYR A 18 -13.87 -3.85 5.54
CA TYR A 18 -14.71 -4.16 6.71
C TYR A 18 -14.15 -5.36 7.48
N GLY A 19 -13.94 -5.19 8.78
CA GLY A 19 -13.30 -6.20 9.63
C GLY A 19 -11.78 -6.13 9.71
N LEU A 20 -11.11 -5.31 8.86
CA LEU A 20 -9.67 -5.07 8.95
C LEU A 20 -9.34 -4.11 10.09
N VAL A 21 -8.31 -4.43 10.88
CA VAL A 21 -7.74 -3.48 11.84
C VAL A 21 -7.08 -2.34 11.06
N ALA A 22 -7.60 -1.12 11.22
CA ALA A 22 -7.07 0.04 10.52
C ALA A 22 -5.66 0.40 11.01
N PHE A 23 -4.70 0.42 10.10
CA PHE A 23 -3.35 0.93 10.33
C PHE A 23 -3.19 2.32 9.72
N ALA A 24 -3.22 2.45 8.41
CA ALA A 24 -3.18 3.72 7.70
C ALA A 24 -4.36 3.79 6.73
N SER A 25 -5.44 4.45 7.14
CA SER A 25 -6.74 4.39 6.47
C SER A 25 -6.72 4.78 4.99
N SER A 26 -5.81 5.67 4.59
CA SER A 26 -5.65 6.08 3.19
C SER A 26 -4.73 5.17 2.36
N LEU A 27 -4.14 4.13 2.99
CA LEU A 27 -3.16 3.23 2.38
C LEU A 27 -3.53 1.76 2.54
N ASP A 28 -4.33 1.40 3.56
CA ASP A 28 -4.69 0.02 3.83
C ASP A 28 -5.43 -0.60 2.64
N GLN A 29 -4.99 -1.78 2.24
CA GLN A 29 -5.54 -2.49 1.09
C GLN A 29 -5.43 -3.99 1.27
N ILE A 30 -6.55 -4.69 1.05
CA ILE A 30 -6.61 -6.15 0.98
C ILE A 30 -6.39 -6.58 -0.47
N GLY A 31 -5.62 -7.64 -0.67
CA GLY A 31 -5.37 -8.21 -1.99
C GLY A 31 -5.06 -9.70 -1.92
N PRO A 32 -5.24 -10.44 -3.03
CA PRO A 32 -4.97 -11.87 -3.08
C PRO A 32 -3.48 -12.18 -3.05
N ILE A 33 -3.15 -13.30 -2.38
CA ILE A 33 -1.82 -13.93 -2.40
C ILE A 33 -2.03 -15.39 -2.81
N THR A 34 -1.44 -15.81 -3.93
CA THR A 34 -1.71 -17.09 -4.58
C THR A 34 -0.43 -17.70 -5.14
N LYS A 35 -0.52 -18.92 -5.67
CA LYS A 35 0.61 -19.59 -6.31
C LYS A 35 0.85 -19.14 -7.74
N ASP A 36 -0.21 -18.74 -8.45
CA ASP A 36 -0.12 -18.28 -9.83
C ASP A 36 -1.05 -17.09 -10.10
N VAL A 37 -0.91 -16.49 -11.28
CA VAL A 37 -1.65 -15.28 -11.70
C VAL A 37 -3.14 -15.58 -11.93
N ARG A 38 -3.48 -16.78 -12.41
CA ARG A 38 -4.86 -17.19 -12.66
C ARG A 38 -5.65 -17.29 -11.37
N ASP A 39 -5.08 -17.93 -10.35
CA ASP A 39 -5.68 -18.00 -9.01
C ASP A 39 -5.86 -16.62 -8.41
N SER A 40 -4.89 -15.71 -8.62
CA SER A 40 -4.99 -14.32 -8.19
C SER A 40 -6.16 -13.59 -8.85
N ALA A 41 -6.34 -13.77 -10.16
CA ALA A 41 -7.47 -13.18 -10.89
C ALA A 41 -8.81 -13.77 -10.46
N MET A 42 -8.87 -15.09 -10.22
CA MET A 42 -10.07 -15.77 -9.71
C MET A 42 -10.44 -15.24 -8.31
N LEU A 43 -9.48 -15.20 -7.40
CA LEU A 43 -9.71 -14.72 -6.04
C LEU A 43 -10.10 -13.24 -6.02
N LEU A 44 -9.47 -12.40 -6.85
CA LEU A 44 -9.87 -10.99 -7.00
C LEU A 44 -11.30 -10.87 -7.49
N SER A 45 -11.72 -11.70 -8.46
CA SER A 45 -13.11 -11.70 -8.98
C SER A 45 -14.15 -12.00 -7.89
N LEU A 46 -13.75 -12.77 -6.87
CA LEU A 46 -14.63 -13.12 -5.76
C LEU A 46 -14.71 -12.02 -4.69
N ILE A 47 -13.57 -11.37 -4.36
CA ILE A 47 -13.48 -10.42 -3.25
C ILE A 47 -13.68 -8.97 -3.65
N ALA A 48 -13.54 -8.64 -4.94
CA ALA A 48 -13.78 -7.29 -5.45
C ALA A 48 -15.29 -6.97 -5.49
N GLY A 49 -15.65 -5.75 -5.15
CA GLY A 49 -17.02 -5.26 -5.22
C GLY A 49 -17.36 -4.30 -4.09
N HIS A 50 -18.51 -3.64 -4.23
CA HIS A 50 -19.02 -2.71 -3.24
C HIS A 50 -19.49 -3.41 -1.97
N ASP A 51 -19.21 -2.80 -0.82
CA ASP A 51 -19.67 -3.22 0.50
C ASP A 51 -20.21 -2.01 1.27
N GLU A 52 -21.50 -1.99 1.56
CA GLU A 52 -22.17 -0.91 2.31
C GLU A 52 -21.59 -0.67 3.71
N LYS A 53 -20.86 -1.64 4.25
CA LYS A 53 -20.19 -1.53 5.57
C LYS A 53 -18.83 -0.85 5.51
N ASP A 54 -18.27 -0.62 4.32
CA ASP A 54 -17.04 0.13 4.11
C ASP A 54 -17.30 1.35 3.22
N THR A 55 -17.35 2.52 3.83
CA THR A 55 -17.61 3.80 3.14
C THR A 55 -16.54 4.17 2.11
N THR A 56 -15.41 3.49 2.09
CA THR A 56 -14.33 3.68 1.11
C THR A 56 -14.38 2.69 -0.04
N SER A 57 -15.33 1.74 0.02
CA SER A 57 -15.56 0.78 -1.03
C SER A 57 -16.19 1.44 -2.26
N GLU A 58 -15.59 1.26 -3.42
CA GLU A 58 -16.05 1.84 -4.68
C GLU A 58 -17.29 1.11 -5.22
N GLU A 59 -18.24 1.86 -5.76
CA GLU A 59 -19.40 1.31 -6.47
C GLU A 59 -18.97 0.86 -7.87
N ILE A 60 -18.59 -0.41 -7.98
CA ILE A 60 -18.15 -1.02 -9.22
C ILE A 60 -18.99 -2.24 -9.58
N GLU A 61 -19.16 -2.49 -10.87
CA GLU A 61 -19.70 -3.75 -11.36
C GLU A 61 -18.72 -4.90 -11.08
N LYS A 62 -19.26 -6.03 -10.64
CA LYS A 62 -18.47 -7.26 -10.50
C LYS A 62 -17.94 -7.71 -11.85
N LYS A 63 -16.62 -7.88 -11.93
CA LYS A 63 -15.92 -8.31 -13.14
C LYS A 63 -15.27 -9.68 -12.92
N ASP A 64 -15.26 -10.48 -13.97
CA ASP A 64 -14.45 -11.69 -14.02
C ASP A 64 -13.06 -11.32 -14.56
N TYR A 65 -12.11 -11.13 -13.64
CA TYR A 65 -10.74 -10.73 -13.97
C TYR A 65 -9.96 -11.83 -14.69
N THR A 66 -10.43 -13.09 -14.68
CA THR A 66 -9.80 -14.17 -15.46
C THR A 66 -9.88 -13.94 -16.97
N LYS A 67 -10.89 -13.19 -17.41
CA LYS A 67 -11.06 -12.81 -18.84
C LYS A 67 -10.00 -11.83 -19.32
N ALA A 68 -9.30 -11.15 -18.41
CA ALA A 68 -8.18 -10.25 -18.76
C ALA A 68 -6.88 -11.01 -19.03
N LEU A 69 -6.81 -12.30 -18.68
CA LEU A 69 -5.63 -13.13 -18.91
C LEU A 69 -5.55 -13.50 -20.40
N LYS A 70 -4.71 -12.79 -21.13
CA LYS A 70 -4.43 -13.02 -22.55
C LYS A 70 -3.04 -13.61 -22.72
N ASN A 71 -2.86 -14.46 -23.72
CA ASN A 71 -1.56 -15.01 -24.08
C ASN A 71 -0.82 -14.16 -25.13
N ASP A 72 -1.31 -12.96 -25.40
CA ASP A 72 -0.76 -12.04 -26.38
C ASP A 72 -0.47 -10.69 -25.72
N VAL A 73 0.77 -10.22 -25.85
CA VAL A 73 1.26 -8.93 -25.35
C VAL A 73 1.72 -8.02 -26.47
N LYS A 74 1.45 -8.41 -27.74
CA LYS A 74 1.84 -7.64 -28.92
C LYS A 74 1.17 -6.27 -28.93
N GLY A 75 2.00 -5.23 -29.04
CA GLY A 75 1.56 -3.84 -29.03
C GLY A 75 1.23 -3.28 -27.65
N LEU A 76 1.42 -4.06 -26.57
CA LEU A 76 1.35 -3.54 -25.21
C LEU A 76 2.49 -2.55 -24.98
N LYS A 77 2.18 -1.37 -24.48
CA LYS A 77 3.18 -0.32 -24.20
C LYS A 77 3.59 -0.38 -22.72
N ILE A 78 4.83 -0.75 -22.49
CA ILE A 78 5.39 -0.90 -21.13
C ILE A 78 6.38 0.22 -20.84
N GLY A 79 6.05 1.10 -19.90
CA GLY A 79 6.96 2.11 -19.38
C GLY A 79 7.85 1.55 -18.28
N VAL A 80 9.18 1.75 -18.39
CA VAL A 80 10.16 1.31 -17.39
C VAL A 80 10.75 2.54 -16.71
N PRO A 81 10.41 2.83 -15.44
CA PRO A 81 10.99 3.97 -14.72
C PRO A 81 12.47 3.74 -14.43
N LYS A 82 13.33 4.66 -14.86
CA LYS A 82 14.78 4.58 -14.65
C LYS A 82 15.19 4.53 -13.19
N GLU A 83 14.44 5.24 -12.35
CA GLU A 83 14.68 5.35 -10.91
C GLU A 83 14.56 4.02 -10.18
N PHE A 84 13.81 3.05 -10.73
CA PHE A 84 13.65 1.72 -10.13
C PHE A 84 14.82 0.77 -10.42
N PHE A 85 15.70 1.16 -11.35
CA PHE A 85 16.92 0.42 -11.72
C PHE A 85 18.21 1.12 -11.26
N GLY A 86 18.09 2.13 -10.40
CA GLY A 86 19.19 2.90 -9.84
C GLY A 86 20.01 2.16 -8.78
N GLU A 87 20.77 2.94 -8.00
CA GLU A 87 21.56 2.41 -6.88
C GLU A 87 20.68 1.74 -5.82
N GLY A 88 21.18 0.64 -5.24
CA GLY A 88 20.53 -0.08 -4.13
C GLY A 88 19.65 -1.27 -4.53
N ILE A 89 19.41 -1.49 -5.82
CA ILE A 89 18.77 -2.73 -6.28
C ILE A 89 19.80 -3.88 -6.22
N ASN A 90 19.38 -5.05 -5.74
CA ASN A 90 20.20 -6.26 -5.79
C ASN A 90 20.45 -6.66 -7.26
N GLU A 91 21.70 -6.96 -7.62
CA GLU A 91 22.09 -7.26 -9.00
C GLU A 91 21.40 -8.52 -9.57
N GLU A 92 21.12 -9.53 -8.76
CA GLU A 92 20.36 -10.72 -9.19
C GLU A 92 18.90 -10.34 -9.53
N VAL A 93 18.26 -9.50 -8.71
CA VAL A 93 16.91 -9.00 -8.95
C VAL A 93 16.88 -8.16 -10.22
N LYS A 94 17.86 -7.27 -10.41
CA LYS A 94 18.00 -6.43 -11.61
C LYS A 94 18.14 -7.28 -12.86
N LYS A 95 18.95 -8.32 -12.82
CA LYS A 95 19.15 -9.28 -13.93
C LYS A 95 17.84 -9.97 -14.31
N GLU A 96 17.09 -10.48 -13.35
CA GLU A 96 15.82 -11.17 -13.61
C GLU A 96 14.75 -10.20 -14.14
N LEU A 97 14.68 -8.97 -13.64
CA LEU A 97 13.79 -7.95 -14.19
C LEU A 97 14.15 -7.56 -15.62
N THR A 98 15.45 -7.39 -15.92
CA THR A 98 15.94 -7.09 -17.28
C THR A 98 15.56 -8.23 -18.24
N LYS A 99 15.76 -9.48 -17.81
CA LYS A 99 15.36 -10.65 -18.60
C LYS A 99 13.85 -10.69 -18.86
N ALA A 100 13.04 -10.34 -17.86
CA ALA A 100 11.58 -10.25 -18.04
C ALA A 100 11.20 -9.18 -19.07
N ILE A 101 11.83 -8.00 -19.02
CA ILE A 101 11.63 -6.91 -19.99
C ILE A 101 11.99 -7.37 -21.41
N GLU A 102 13.14 -8.03 -21.57
CA GLU A 102 13.57 -8.58 -22.87
C GLU A 102 12.57 -9.60 -23.40
N THR A 103 12.06 -10.49 -22.54
CA THR A 103 11.01 -11.46 -22.91
C THR A 103 9.74 -10.76 -23.42
N TYR A 104 9.27 -9.71 -22.74
CA TYR A 104 8.12 -8.94 -23.24
C TYR A 104 8.40 -8.29 -24.60
N LYS A 105 9.60 -7.77 -24.80
CA LYS A 105 10.01 -7.19 -26.08
C LYS A 105 10.03 -8.24 -27.21
N GLU A 106 10.57 -9.42 -26.95
CA GLU A 106 10.57 -10.55 -27.88
C GLU A 106 9.16 -11.03 -28.25
N LEU A 107 8.23 -10.95 -27.29
CA LEU A 107 6.82 -11.25 -27.49
C LEU A 107 6.04 -10.13 -28.22
N GLY A 108 6.70 -9.00 -28.54
CA GLY A 108 6.13 -7.93 -29.35
C GLY A 108 5.53 -6.78 -28.56
N ALA A 109 5.83 -6.65 -27.28
CA ALA A 109 5.52 -5.44 -26.51
C ALA A 109 6.46 -4.29 -26.88
N GLU A 110 5.96 -3.05 -26.78
CA GLU A 110 6.73 -1.83 -26.96
C GLU A 110 7.29 -1.41 -25.59
N ILE A 111 8.62 -1.37 -25.46
CA ILE A 111 9.28 -1.01 -24.21
C ILE A 111 9.89 0.39 -24.33
N GLU A 112 9.59 1.25 -23.37
CA GLU A 112 10.16 2.60 -23.30
C GLU A 112 10.62 2.93 -21.89
N GLU A 113 11.84 3.45 -21.76
CA GLU A 113 12.32 4.01 -20.49
C GLU A 113 11.82 5.44 -20.32
N PHE A 114 11.37 5.76 -19.10
CA PHE A 114 10.96 7.12 -18.74
C PHE A 114 11.42 7.47 -17.32
N SER A 115 11.23 8.72 -16.90
CA SER A 115 11.62 9.19 -15.57
C SER A 115 10.42 9.49 -14.71
N LEU A 116 10.49 9.09 -13.41
CA LEU A 116 9.59 9.43 -12.34
C LEU A 116 10.34 10.26 -11.29
N ASP A 117 10.56 11.53 -11.54
CA ASP A 117 11.44 12.39 -10.73
C ASP A 117 11.03 12.49 -9.26
N VAL A 118 9.74 12.35 -8.96
CA VAL A 118 9.22 12.35 -7.58
C VAL A 118 9.36 11.01 -6.88
N ALA A 119 9.68 9.91 -7.57
CA ALA A 119 9.78 8.58 -6.97
C ALA A 119 10.78 8.52 -5.79
N LYS A 120 11.85 9.31 -5.85
CA LYS A 120 12.86 9.44 -4.77
C LYS A 120 12.28 9.91 -3.43
N TYR A 121 11.13 10.60 -3.45
CA TYR A 121 10.46 11.08 -2.23
C TYR A 121 9.35 10.14 -1.73
N ALA A 122 8.96 9.13 -2.53
CA ALA A 122 7.80 8.30 -2.26
C ALA A 122 7.92 7.55 -0.92
N LEU A 123 9.10 6.98 -0.64
CA LEU A 123 9.33 6.21 0.59
C LEU A 123 9.22 7.09 1.85
N ALA A 124 9.85 8.26 1.86
CA ALA A 124 9.78 9.20 2.97
C ALA A 124 8.33 9.70 3.18
N THR A 125 7.64 10.02 2.09
CA THR A 125 6.24 10.42 2.09
C THR A 125 5.34 9.33 2.69
N TYR A 126 5.53 8.08 2.28
CA TYR A 126 4.82 6.92 2.84
C TYR A 126 5.01 6.82 4.36
N TYR A 127 6.25 6.88 4.86
CA TYR A 127 6.50 6.76 6.30
C TYR A 127 5.84 7.86 7.11
N ILE A 128 5.86 9.11 6.62
CA ILE A 128 5.23 10.23 7.31
C ILE A 128 3.71 10.02 7.39
N ILE A 129 3.06 9.72 6.27
CA ILE A 129 1.61 9.51 6.20
C ILE A 129 1.20 8.28 7.01
N ALA A 130 1.89 7.15 6.82
CA ALA A 130 1.58 5.91 7.52
C ALA A 130 1.71 6.03 9.04
N CYS A 131 2.78 6.67 9.55
CA CYS A 131 2.93 6.90 10.99
C CYS A 131 1.86 7.86 11.53
N ALA A 132 1.55 8.94 10.81
CA ALA A 132 0.52 9.89 11.19
C ALA A 132 -0.85 9.22 11.34
N GLU A 133 -1.27 8.48 10.33
CA GLU A 133 -2.56 7.77 10.33
C GLU A 133 -2.59 6.63 11.35
N ALA A 134 -1.49 5.86 11.49
CA ALA A 134 -1.38 4.81 12.50
C ALA A 134 -1.50 5.36 13.92
N SER A 135 -0.89 6.50 14.23
CA SER A 135 -1.00 7.13 15.56
C SER A 135 -2.46 7.47 15.91
N SER A 136 -3.22 7.95 14.94
CA SER A 136 -4.65 8.24 15.07
C SER A 136 -5.49 6.98 15.18
N ASN A 137 -5.32 6.02 14.24
CA ASN A 137 -6.11 4.79 14.20
C ASN A 137 -5.88 3.89 15.42
N LEU A 138 -4.62 3.73 15.84
CA LEU A 138 -4.28 2.90 17.00
C LEU A 138 -4.62 3.56 18.34
N GLY A 139 -5.04 4.82 18.35
CA GLY A 139 -5.58 5.51 19.53
C GLY A 139 -6.82 4.85 20.12
N ARG A 140 -7.61 4.14 19.29
CA ARG A 140 -8.84 3.45 19.71
C ARG A 140 -8.60 2.14 20.48
N PHE A 141 -7.37 1.59 20.44
CA PHE A 141 -6.99 0.38 21.18
C PHE A 141 -6.57 0.77 22.60
N ASP A 142 -7.56 0.93 23.45
CA ASP A 142 -7.42 1.50 24.80
C ASP A 142 -7.54 0.45 25.92
N GLY A 143 -7.82 -0.82 25.57
CA GLY A 143 -8.05 -1.89 26.54
C GLY A 143 -9.45 -1.87 27.17
N ILE A 144 -10.33 -0.95 26.74
CA ILE A 144 -11.72 -0.86 27.20
C ILE A 144 -12.68 -1.34 26.12
N ARG A 145 -12.64 -0.74 24.93
CA ARG A 145 -13.49 -1.06 23.79
C ARG A 145 -12.85 -2.09 22.86
N TYR A 146 -11.55 -1.98 22.66
CA TYR A 146 -10.82 -2.80 21.68
C TYR A 146 -9.44 -3.24 22.21
N GLY A 147 -8.99 -4.37 21.71
CA GLY A 147 -7.65 -4.88 21.86
C GLY A 147 -7.36 -5.50 23.22
N TYR A 148 -6.08 -5.66 23.49
CA TYR A 148 -5.58 -6.22 24.74
C TYR A 148 -5.91 -5.32 25.92
N ARG A 149 -6.40 -5.93 27.03
CA ARG A 149 -6.56 -5.29 28.33
C ARG A 149 -5.59 -5.91 29.33
N THR A 150 -4.84 -5.05 30.03
CA THR A 150 -4.01 -5.52 31.15
C THR A 150 -4.88 -6.16 32.23
N PRO A 151 -4.50 -7.31 32.79
CA PRO A 151 -5.25 -7.94 33.89
C PRO A 151 -5.07 -7.21 35.26
N GLU A 152 -3.99 -6.42 35.39
CA GLU A 152 -3.61 -5.79 36.66
C GLU A 152 -3.66 -4.27 36.56
N TYR A 153 -4.65 -3.66 37.17
CA TYR A 153 -4.81 -2.22 37.27
C TYR A 153 -5.54 -1.80 38.55
N SER A 154 -5.23 -0.61 39.05
CA SER A 154 -5.88 -0.02 40.22
C SER A 154 -6.83 1.13 39.86
N ASN A 155 -6.67 1.72 38.66
CA ASN A 155 -7.47 2.87 38.21
C ASN A 155 -7.50 2.94 36.67
N LEU A 156 -8.36 3.80 36.15
CA LEU A 156 -8.57 3.99 34.71
C LEU A 156 -7.29 4.40 33.97
N LYS A 157 -6.47 5.25 34.56
CA LYS A 157 -5.21 5.69 33.96
C LYS A 157 -4.23 4.54 33.79
N GLU A 158 -4.22 3.59 34.72
CA GLU A 158 -3.38 2.38 34.60
C GLU A 158 -3.90 1.44 33.51
N ILE A 159 -5.21 1.28 33.35
CA ILE A 159 -5.77 0.49 32.23
C ILE A 159 -5.18 1.00 30.90
N TYR A 160 -5.30 2.31 30.62
CA TYR A 160 -4.76 2.89 29.40
C TYR A 160 -3.26 2.69 29.24
N LYS A 161 -2.49 3.04 30.27
CA LYS A 161 -1.03 2.97 30.21
C LYS A 161 -0.52 1.54 30.03
N LYS A 162 -0.96 0.63 30.91
CA LYS A 162 -0.50 -0.75 30.92
C LYS A 162 -0.97 -1.50 29.66
N SER A 163 -2.27 -1.43 29.32
CA SER A 163 -2.80 -2.11 28.13
C SER A 163 -2.05 -1.70 26.87
N ARG A 164 -1.77 -0.42 26.69
CA ARG A 164 -1.02 0.06 25.50
C ARG A 164 0.46 -0.29 25.57
N SER A 165 1.07 -0.25 26.76
CA SER A 165 2.50 -0.59 26.90
C SER A 165 2.78 -2.08 26.75
N GLU A 166 1.87 -2.94 27.16
CA GLU A 166 1.98 -4.40 27.06
C GLU A 166 1.49 -4.91 25.71
N GLY A 167 0.38 -4.36 25.20
CA GLY A 167 -0.27 -4.81 23.98
C GLY A 167 0.41 -4.37 22.68
N PHE A 168 1.16 -3.28 22.68
CA PHE A 168 1.88 -2.82 21.49
C PHE A 168 3.36 -3.19 21.53
N GLY A 169 3.83 -3.81 20.45
CA GLY A 169 5.26 -4.09 20.26
C GLY A 169 6.09 -2.81 20.08
N PRO A 170 7.43 -2.91 20.18
CA PRO A 170 8.34 -1.75 20.12
C PRO A 170 8.19 -0.93 18.83
N GLU A 171 8.09 -1.57 17.68
CA GLU A 171 7.95 -0.90 16.38
C GLU A 171 6.62 -0.14 16.28
N VAL A 172 5.52 -0.71 16.75
CA VAL A 172 4.21 -0.03 16.76
C VAL A 172 4.25 1.21 17.65
N LYS A 173 4.85 1.12 18.84
CA LYS A 173 5.05 2.25 19.72
C LYS A 173 5.88 3.35 19.06
N ARG A 174 6.96 3.00 18.38
CA ARG A 174 7.81 3.92 17.64
C ARG A 174 7.00 4.68 16.59
N ARG A 175 6.17 3.99 15.80
CA ARG A 175 5.31 4.60 14.77
C ARG A 175 4.24 5.51 15.38
N ILE A 176 3.64 5.13 16.50
CA ILE A 176 2.67 5.98 17.23
C ILE A 176 3.33 7.28 17.68
N ILE A 177 4.53 7.21 18.26
CA ILE A 177 5.26 8.39 18.73
C ILE A 177 5.62 9.31 17.56
N LEU A 178 6.18 8.75 16.47
CA LEU A 178 6.51 9.50 15.27
C LEU A 178 5.27 10.17 14.65
N GLY A 179 4.17 9.44 14.53
CA GLY A 179 2.93 9.97 13.99
C GLY A 179 2.33 11.08 14.85
N THR A 180 2.37 10.93 16.18
CA THR A 180 1.93 11.97 17.11
C THR A 180 2.78 13.23 16.96
N TYR A 181 4.09 13.10 16.81
CA TYR A 181 5.00 14.21 16.55
C TYR A 181 4.66 14.92 15.24
N VAL A 182 4.51 14.17 14.16
CA VAL A 182 4.19 14.70 12.81
C VAL A 182 2.85 15.45 12.78
N LEU A 183 1.87 15.03 13.60
CA LEU A 183 0.55 15.65 13.68
C LEU A 183 0.48 16.78 14.72
N SER A 184 1.53 17.00 15.49
CA SER A 184 1.51 18.03 16.55
C SER A 184 1.54 19.45 15.97
N SER A 185 1.01 20.40 16.76
CA SER A 185 1.02 21.82 16.41
C SER A 185 2.45 22.31 16.14
N GLY A 186 2.67 23.02 15.07
CA GLY A 186 3.99 23.47 14.62
C GLY A 186 4.74 22.52 13.69
N TYR A 187 4.40 21.22 13.67
CA TYR A 187 5.03 20.24 12.77
C TYR A 187 4.09 19.72 11.67
N TYR A 188 2.78 19.87 11.86
CA TYR A 188 1.76 19.43 10.90
C TYR A 188 2.01 19.98 9.50
N ASP A 189 2.20 21.29 9.35
CA ASP A 189 2.43 21.92 8.04
C ASP A 189 3.77 21.55 7.44
N ALA A 190 4.81 21.39 8.27
CA ALA A 190 6.15 21.07 7.85
C ALA A 190 6.30 19.62 7.36
N TYR A 191 5.55 18.69 7.92
CA TYR A 191 5.68 17.25 7.63
C TYR A 191 4.43 16.66 7.00
N TYR A 192 3.30 16.60 7.71
CA TYR A 192 2.12 15.87 7.22
C TYR A 192 1.51 16.51 5.98
N LYS A 193 1.25 17.81 6.03
CA LYS A 193 0.70 18.56 4.89
C LYS A 193 1.63 18.51 3.68
N LYS A 194 2.93 18.64 3.89
CA LYS A 194 3.93 18.52 2.85
C LYS A 194 3.97 17.11 2.25
N ALA A 195 3.89 16.07 3.07
CA ALA A 195 3.79 14.70 2.59
C ALA A 195 2.54 14.47 1.75
N GLN A 196 1.39 15.02 2.12
CA GLN A 196 0.17 14.94 1.31
C GLN A 196 0.33 15.64 -0.05
N GLN A 197 0.99 16.79 -0.08
CA GLN A 197 1.32 17.48 -1.34
C GLN A 197 2.23 16.64 -2.24
N VAL A 198 3.27 16.04 -1.68
CA VAL A 198 4.18 15.15 -2.44
C VAL A 198 3.44 13.90 -2.92
N ARG A 199 2.54 13.31 -2.10
CA ARG A 199 1.67 12.21 -2.53
C ARG A 199 0.85 12.57 -3.77
N THR A 200 0.30 13.78 -3.82
CA THR A 200 -0.43 14.27 -4.99
C THR A 200 0.48 14.37 -6.23
N LEU A 201 1.72 14.85 -6.06
CA LEU A 201 2.68 14.90 -7.17
C LEU A 201 3.03 13.51 -7.70
N VAL A 202 3.26 12.52 -6.78
CA VAL A 202 3.47 11.12 -7.15
C VAL A 202 2.28 10.58 -7.94
N SER A 203 1.06 10.79 -7.44
CA SER A 203 -0.17 10.35 -8.12
C SER A 203 -0.28 10.95 -9.53
N ASN A 204 0.00 12.25 -9.66
CA ASN A 204 -0.07 12.95 -10.96
C ASN A 204 0.98 12.44 -11.96
N GLU A 205 2.19 12.09 -11.52
CA GLU A 205 3.20 11.50 -12.41
C GLU A 205 2.79 10.12 -12.92
N PHE A 206 2.23 9.26 -12.04
CA PHE A 206 1.69 7.98 -12.48
C PHE A 206 0.49 8.15 -13.41
N SER A 207 -0.42 9.08 -13.14
CA SER A 207 -1.55 9.35 -14.03
C SER A 207 -1.08 9.75 -15.43
N LYS A 208 -0.07 10.61 -15.54
CA LYS A 208 0.53 10.99 -16.83
C LYS A 208 1.22 9.80 -17.51
N ALA A 209 1.90 8.95 -16.74
CA ALA A 209 2.53 7.76 -17.29
C ALA A 209 1.47 6.81 -17.89
N PHE A 210 0.35 6.61 -17.22
CA PHE A 210 -0.77 5.78 -17.71
C PHE A 210 -1.59 6.40 -18.86
N GLU A 211 -1.36 7.67 -19.24
CA GLU A 211 -1.86 8.20 -20.51
C GLU A 211 -1.12 7.64 -21.72
N LYS A 212 0.11 7.13 -21.50
CA LYS A 212 1.02 6.66 -22.54
C LYS A 212 1.27 5.15 -22.50
N TYR A 213 1.33 4.58 -21.32
CA TYR A 213 1.66 3.18 -21.07
C TYR A 213 0.47 2.41 -20.51
N ASP A 214 0.37 1.13 -20.84
CA ASP A 214 -0.65 0.21 -20.33
C ASP A 214 -0.32 -0.30 -18.93
#